data_df478d1d94e4b53f71a1cf4248171770
#
_entry.id   df478d1d94e4b53f71a1cf4248171770
#
_cell.length_a   1.000
_cell.length_b   1.000
_cell.length_c   1.000
_cell.angle_alpha   90.00
_cell.angle_beta   90.00
_cell.angle_gamma   90.00
#
_symmetry.space_group_name_H-M   'P 1'
#
loop_
_entity.id
_entity.type
_entity.pdbx_description
1 polymer ?
#
loop_
_entity_poly.entity_id
_entity_poly.type
_entity_poly.pdbx_seq_one_letter_code
_entity_poly.pdbx_strand_id
1 'polypeptide(L)'
;MDIQRSGAQSSGKGPAEWFTGTVRIDPLFSPPDPARVAGALVTFEPGARTAWHTHPLGQTLIVMTGLGWVQREGGPVEEIRPGDVVWFAPGEKHWHGASAATAMSHIAIQEKLGGKAVDWMEHVSDEQYRR
;
A
#
# COMPACT_ATOMS: atom_id res chain seq x y z
N MET A 1 -21.53 14.24 -10.79
CA MET A 1 -21.36 13.05 -9.90
C MET A 1 -20.82 11.91 -10.76
N ASP A 2 -19.76 11.28 -10.27
CA ASP A 2 -19.15 10.13 -10.96
C ASP A 2 -19.26 8.90 -10.09
N ILE A 3 -19.64 7.78 -10.68
CA ILE A 3 -19.74 6.51 -9.96
C ILE A 3 -18.77 5.52 -10.61
N GLN A 4 -17.76 5.09 -9.84
CA GLN A 4 -16.86 4.01 -10.28
C GLN A 4 -17.47 2.68 -9.84
N ARG A 5 -18.07 1.96 -10.80
CA ARG A 5 -18.72 0.69 -10.50
C ARG A 5 -17.67 -0.39 -10.19
N SER A 6 -18.01 -1.27 -9.26
CA SER A 6 -17.16 -2.43 -8.99
C SER A 6 -17.00 -3.26 -10.28
N GLY A 7 -15.76 -3.61 -10.62
CA GLY A 7 -15.45 -4.35 -11.83
C GLY A 7 -15.32 -3.51 -13.10
N ALA A 8 -15.51 -2.19 -13.00
CA ALA A 8 -15.39 -1.32 -14.18
C ALA A 8 -13.92 -1.06 -14.58
N GLN A 9 -12.99 -1.21 -13.64
CA GLN A 9 -11.58 -1.02 -13.91
C GLN A 9 -10.85 -2.35 -13.81
N SER A 10 -9.86 -2.54 -14.71
CA SER A 10 -9.09 -3.80 -14.72
C SER A 10 -8.15 -3.89 -13.53
N SER A 11 -8.00 -5.10 -13.01
CA SER A 11 -6.96 -5.41 -12.04
C SER A 11 -5.58 -5.33 -12.71
N GLY A 12 -4.61 -4.84 -11.98
CA GLY A 12 -3.23 -4.79 -12.43
C GLY A 12 -2.33 -5.62 -11.54
N LYS A 13 -1.17 -5.99 -12.07
CA LYS A 13 -0.14 -6.67 -11.31
C LYS A 13 0.84 -5.63 -10.73
N GLY A 14 1.19 -5.77 -9.46
CA GLY A 14 2.21 -4.93 -8.85
C GLY A 14 3.56 -5.14 -9.51
N PRO A 15 4.24 -4.07 -9.98
CA PRO A 15 5.55 -4.19 -10.63
C PRO A 15 6.61 -4.74 -9.68
N ALA A 16 7.49 -5.61 -10.20
CA ALA A 16 8.58 -6.18 -9.40
C ALA A 16 9.57 -5.14 -8.89
N GLU A 17 9.60 -3.97 -9.52
CA GLU A 17 10.44 -2.84 -9.07
C GLU A 17 9.99 -2.31 -7.70
N TRP A 18 8.69 -2.40 -7.39
CA TRP A 18 8.08 -1.80 -6.21
C TRP A 18 7.55 -2.81 -5.19
N PHE A 19 7.52 -4.08 -5.58
CA PHE A 19 6.98 -5.15 -4.74
C PHE A 19 7.85 -6.40 -4.80
N THR A 20 7.85 -7.13 -3.69
CA THR A 20 8.38 -8.49 -3.62
C THR A 20 7.18 -9.42 -3.48
N GLY A 21 7.17 -10.52 -4.25
CA GLY A 21 6.05 -11.45 -4.27
C GLY A 21 4.92 -11.02 -5.19
N THR A 22 3.79 -11.70 -5.08
CA THR A 22 2.63 -11.46 -5.95
C THR A 22 1.67 -10.48 -5.30
N VAL A 23 1.42 -9.38 -6.01
CA VAL A 23 0.54 -8.30 -5.56
C VAL A 23 -0.43 -7.93 -6.68
N ARG A 24 -1.70 -7.76 -6.35
CA ARG A 24 -2.72 -7.29 -7.27
C ARG A 24 -3.18 -5.90 -6.86
N ILE A 25 -3.31 -5.00 -7.82
CA ILE A 25 -3.76 -3.62 -7.60
C ILE A 25 -5.07 -3.42 -8.35
N ASP A 26 -6.12 -3.05 -7.63
CA ASP A 26 -7.42 -2.72 -8.18
C ASP A 26 -7.68 -1.23 -7.95
N PRO A 27 -7.60 -0.38 -9.00
CA PRO A 27 -7.88 1.04 -8.84
C PRO A 27 -9.30 1.27 -8.36
N LEU A 28 -9.49 2.22 -7.45
CA LEU A 28 -10.81 2.57 -6.93
C LEU A 28 -11.24 3.96 -7.39
N PHE A 29 -10.42 4.97 -7.13
CA PHE A 29 -10.76 6.34 -7.50
C PHE A 29 -9.51 7.20 -7.72
N SER A 30 -9.64 8.14 -8.65
CA SER A 30 -8.62 9.16 -8.90
C SER A 30 -9.33 10.34 -9.57
N PRO A 31 -10.09 11.13 -8.79
CA PRO A 31 -10.87 12.23 -9.38
C PRO A 31 -9.96 13.26 -10.04
N PRO A 32 -10.52 14.03 -11.03
CA PRO A 32 -9.72 14.97 -11.79
C PRO A 32 -9.32 16.20 -10.97
N ASP A 33 -8.32 16.94 -11.48
CA ASP A 33 -7.91 18.19 -10.88
C ASP A 33 -9.12 19.11 -10.63
N PRO A 34 -9.13 19.88 -9.53
CA PRO A 34 -8.02 20.11 -8.60
C PRO A 34 -7.89 19.08 -7.47
N ALA A 35 -8.67 18.00 -7.48
CA ALA A 35 -8.52 16.95 -6.51
C ALA A 35 -7.16 16.25 -6.69
N ARG A 36 -6.54 15.85 -5.57
CA ARG A 36 -5.22 15.21 -5.58
C ARG A 36 -5.23 13.81 -5.00
N VAL A 37 -6.37 13.38 -4.47
CA VAL A 37 -6.51 12.10 -3.80
C VAL A 37 -6.69 10.96 -4.81
N ALA A 38 -6.11 9.82 -4.50
CA ALA A 38 -6.33 8.58 -5.23
C ALA A 38 -6.36 7.42 -4.27
N GLY A 39 -7.06 6.36 -4.63
CA GLY A 39 -7.14 5.16 -3.81
C GLY A 39 -7.20 3.90 -4.64
N ALA A 40 -6.69 2.82 -4.07
CA ALA A 40 -6.67 1.51 -4.70
C ALA A 40 -6.82 0.43 -3.63
N LEU A 41 -7.43 -0.69 -4.02
CA LEU A 41 -7.43 -1.90 -3.22
C LEU A 41 -6.19 -2.71 -3.64
N VAL A 42 -5.32 -2.99 -2.68
CA VAL A 42 -4.09 -3.74 -2.93
C VAL A 42 -4.16 -5.06 -2.19
N THR A 43 -3.97 -6.15 -2.91
CA THR A 43 -4.02 -7.51 -2.37
C THR A 43 -2.65 -8.14 -2.45
N PHE A 44 -2.14 -8.56 -1.31
CA PHE A 44 -0.83 -9.19 -1.16
C PHE A 44 -1.00 -10.67 -0.88
N GLU A 45 -0.37 -11.52 -1.68
CA GLU A 45 -0.27 -12.95 -1.35
C GLU A 45 0.66 -13.17 -0.16
N PRO A 46 0.61 -14.32 0.52
CA PRO A 46 1.48 -14.57 1.67
C PRO A 46 2.95 -14.29 1.33
N GLY A 47 3.62 -13.53 2.17
CA GLY A 47 5.02 -13.14 1.97
C GLY A 47 5.24 -11.92 1.09
N ALA A 48 4.23 -11.48 0.35
CA ALA A 48 4.36 -10.32 -0.53
C ALA A 48 4.35 -9.01 0.26
N ARG A 49 5.13 -8.03 -0.19
CA ARG A 49 5.26 -6.72 0.46
C ARG A 49 5.73 -5.67 -0.53
N THR A 50 5.54 -4.41 -0.15
CA THR A 50 6.08 -3.28 -0.89
C THR A 50 7.59 -3.17 -0.67
N ALA A 51 8.28 -2.43 -1.53
CA ALA A 51 9.59 -1.87 -1.22
C ALA A 51 9.45 -0.80 -0.12
N TRP A 52 10.56 -0.40 0.48
CA TRP A 52 10.59 0.80 1.30
C TRP A 52 10.20 1.99 0.44
N HIS A 53 9.40 2.90 0.99
CA HIS A 53 8.96 4.09 0.24
C HIS A 53 8.46 5.20 1.17
N THR A 54 8.25 6.37 0.57
CA THR A 54 7.68 7.54 1.24
C THR A 54 6.58 8.14 0.38
N HIS A 55 5.69 8.91 1.02
CA HIS A 55 4.65 9.67 0.32
C HIS A 55 4.78 11.15 0.70
N PRO A 56 4.77 12.07 -0.27
CA PRO A 56 4.97 13.50 0.03
C PRO A 56 3.88 14.09 0.94
N LEU A 57 2.66 13.58 0.88
CA LEU A 57 1.54 14.05 1.69
C LEU A 57 1.00 12.95 2.62
N GLY A 58 1.79 11.92 2.86
CA GLY A 58 1.39 10.81 3.71
C GLY A 58 0.51 9.79 3.00
N GLN A 59 0.16 8.73 3.72
CA GLN A 59 -0.70 7.67 3.21
C GLN A 59 -1.56 7.11 4.32
N THR A 60 -2.82 6.83 4.00
CA THR A 60 -3.72 6.09 4.89
C THR A 60 -3.95 4.70 4.31
N LEU A 61 -3.83 3.68 5.15
CA LEU A 61 -4.24 2.32 4.83
C LEU A 61 -5.46 1.94 5.65
N ILE A 62 -6.43 1.29 5.01
CA ILE A 62 -7.57 0.69 5.69
C ILE A 62 -7.51 -0.80 5.40
N VAL A 63 -7.22 -1.61 6.40
CA VAL A 63 -7.08 -3.06 6.22
C VAL A 63 -8.45 -3.69 6.02
N MET A 64 -8.60 -4.48 4.97
CA MET A 64 -9.87 -5.07 4.58
C MET A 64 -9.97 -6.55 4.91
N THR A 65 -8.93 -7.33 4.59
CA THR A 65 -8.95 -8.79 4.81
C THR A 65 -7.58 -9.30 5.25
N GLY A 66 -7.56 -10.44 5.91
CA GLY A 66 -6.35 -11.19 6.19
C GLY A 66 -5.53 -10.68 7.35
N LEU A 67 -4.23 -10.87 7.26
CA LEU A 67 -3.27 -10.47 8.28
C LEU A 67 -2.05 -9.87 7.60
N GLY A 68 -1.77 -8.63 7.93
CA GLY A 68 -0.64 -7.91 7.35
C GLY A 68 0.41 -7.50 8.36
N TRP A 69 1.53 -7.07 7.84
CA TRP A 69 2.63 -6.51 8.61
C TRP A 69 3.00 -5.14 8.04
N VAL A 70 3.45 -4.27 8.93
CA VAL A 70 3.84 -2.91 8.59
C VAL A 70 5.03 -2.51 9.45
N GLN A 71 5.92 -1.69 8.87
CA GLN A 71 7.07 -1.18 9.62
C GLN A 71 7.46 0.19 9.10
N ARG A 72 7.70 1.12 10.03
CA ARG A 72 8.42 2.36 9.71
C ARG A 72 9.89 2.16 9.99
N GLU A 73 10.74 2.85 9.27
CA GLU A 73 12.19 2.77 9.48
C GLU A 73 12.54 3.13 10.92
N GLY A 74 13.33 2.27 11.56
CA GLY A 74 13.72 2.43 12.95
C GLY A 74 12.72 1.93 13.97
N GLY A 75 11.55 1.46 13.55
CA GLY A 75 10.53 0.92 14.43
C GLY A 75 10.40 -0.61 14.32
N PRO A 76 9.57 -1.23 15.16
CA PRO A 76 9.31 -2.66 15.07
C PRO A 76 8.33 -2.99 13.94
N VAL A 77 8.34 -4.23 13.48
CA VAL A 77 7.29 -4.76 12.62
C VAL A 77 6.03 -4.94 13.47
N GLU A 78 4.91 -4.43 12.98
CA GLU A 78 3.64 -4.51 13.68
C GLU A 78 2.60 -5.24 12.82
N GLU A 79 1.71 -5.99 13.49
CA GLU A 79 0.59 -6.64 12.82
C GLU A 79 -0.52 -5.65 12.57
N ILE A 80 -1.17 -5.80 11.42
CA ILE A 80 -2.37 -5.05 11.06
C ILE A 80 -3.47 -6.03 10.65
N ARG A 81 -4.71 -5.77 11.10
CA ARG A 81 -5.86 -6.66 10.96
C ARG A 81 -7.05 -5.91 10.34
N PRO A 82 -8.04 -6.65 9.80
CA PRO A 82 -9.21 -6.01 9.21
C PRO A 82 -9.86 -4.98 10.13
N GLY A 83 -10.11 -3.79 9.59
CA GLY A 83 -10.65 -2.66 10.35
C GLY A 83 -9.60 -1.73 10.90
N ASP A 84 -8.33 -2.13 10.94
CA ASP A 84 -7.25 -1.24 11.37
C ASP A 84 -7.02 -0.14 10.34
N VAL A 85 -6.72 1.06 10.82
CA VAL A 85 -6.37 2.20 10.00
C VAL A 85 -4.94 2.61 10.35
N VAL A 86 -4.08 2.66 9.33
CA VAL A 86 -2.68 3.04 9.50
C VAL A 86 -2.45 4.38 8.81
N TRP A 87 -1.80 5.30 9.51
CA TRP A 87 -1.40 6.58 8.94
C TRP A 87 0.13 6.68 8.90
N PHE A 88 0.67 6.90 7.70
CA PHE A 88 2.08 7.24 7.52
C PHE A 88 2.18 8.74 7.26
N ALA A 89 2.99 9.41 8.06
CA ALA A 89 3.22 10.85 7.93
C ALA A 89 3.98 11.16 6.62
N PRO A 90 3.86 12.41 6.11
CA PRO A 90 4.67 12.83 4.97
C PRO A 90 6.16 12.56 5.19
N GLY A 91 6.80 11.91 4.21
CA GLY A 91 8.23 11.60 4.27
C GLY A 91 8.63 10.44 5.19
N GLU A 92 7.68 9.79 5.83
CA GLU A 92 7.97 8.65 6.71
C GLU A 92 8.28 7.40 5.88
N LYS A 93 9.52 6.91 5.97
CA LYS A 93 9.96 5.73 5.23
C LYS A 93 9.37 4.48 5.88
N HIS A 94 8.67 3.69 5.09
CA HIS A 94 7.93 2.53 5.58
C HIS A 94 7.73 1.48 4.49
N TRP A 95 7.23 0.33 4.90
CA TRP A 95 6.72 -0.72 4.01
C TRP A 95 5.51 -1.39 4.64
N HIS A 96 4.72 -2.05 3.82
CA HIS A 96 3.58 -2.85 4.26
C HIS A 96 3.39 -4.05 3.34
N GLY A 97 2.74 -5.09 3.87
CA GLY A 97 2.51 -6.30 3.11
C GLY A 97 1.74 -7.34 3.90
N ALA A 98 1.61 -8.53 3.32
CA ALA A 98 0.99 -9.66 3.97
C ALA A 98 1.94 -10.27 5.01
N SER A 99 1.38 -10.99 5.97
CA SER A 99 2.17 -11.86 6.82
C SER A 99 2.76 -13.02 6.01
N ALA A 100 3.70 -13.76 6.60
CA ALA A 100 4.39 -14.83 5.88
C ALA A 100 3.46 -15.96 5.44
N ALA A 101 2.37 -16.20 6.17
CA ALA A 101 1.49 -17.35 5.94
C ALA A 101 0.08 -16.98 5.49
N THR A 102 -0.32 -15.71 5.60
CA THR A 102 -1.70 -15.28 5.34
C THR A 102 -1.72 -14.07 4.41
N ALA A 103 -2.52 -14.12 3.35
CA ALA A 103 -2.73 -12.98 2.46
C ALA A 103 -3.38 -11.82 3.21
N MET A 104 -3.22 -10.62 2.68
CA MET A 104 -3.80 -9.41 3.25
C MET A 104 -4.21 -8.47 2.12
N SER A 105 -5.33 -7.76 2.32
CA SER A 105 -5.69 -6.67 1.43
C SER A 105 -6.01 -5.41 2.23
N HIS A 106 -5.68 -4.26 1.64
CA HIS A 106 -6.02 -2.96 2.21
C HIS A 106 -6.39 -1.97 1.11
N ILE A 107 -7.14 -0.94 1.51
CA ILE A 107 -7.31 0.24 0.66
C ILE A 107 -6.18 1.19 1.00
N ALA A 108 -5.46 1.64 -0.02
CA ALA A 108 -4.40 2.65 0.11
C ALA A 108 -4.93 3.97 -0.44
N ILE A 109 -4.79 5.04 0.34
CA ILE A 109 -5.27 6.37 -0.03
C ILE A 109 -4.13 7.37 0.17
N GLN A 110 -3.78 8.10 -0.88
CA GLN A 110 -2.75 9.13 -0.82
C GLN A 110 -3.06 10.26 -1.79
N GLU A 111 -2.36 11.37 -1.61
CA GLU A 111 -2.47 12.55 -2.45
C GLU A 111 -1.18 12.78 -3.21
N LYS A 112 -1.31 13.40 -4.39
CA LYS A 112 -0.16 13.84 -5.19
C LYS A 112 0.29 15.22 -4.77
N LEU A 113 1.60 15.46 -4.81
CA LEU A 113 2.20 16.77 -4.70
C LEU A 113 3.11 16.98 -5.90
N GLY A 114 2.80 17.97 -6.73
CA GLY A 114 3.56 18.21 -7.96
C GLY A 114 3.48 17.03 -8.95
N GLY A 115 2.35 16.33 -8.96
CA GLY A 115 2.14 15.18 -9.85
C GLY A 115 2.74 13.87 -9.33
N LYS A 116 3.33 13.86 -8.13
CA LYS A 116 4.01 12.69 -7.57
C LYS A 116 3.36 12.27 -6.27
N ALA A 117 3.02 11.00 -6.12
CA ALA A 117 2.36 10.45 -4.94
C ALA A 117 3.28 9.60 -4.07
N VAL A 118 4.38 9.10 -4.61
CA VAL A 118 5.25 8.13 -3.93
C VAL A 118 6.69 8.26 -4.40
N ASP A 119 7.63 8.02 -3.48
CA ASP A 119 9.04 7.84 -3.78
C ASP A 119 9.44 6.44 -3.39
N TRP A 120 9.69 5.59 -4.40
CA TRP A 120 10.08 4.20 -4.19
C TRP A 120 11.58 4.12 -3.87
N MET A 121 11.92 3.25 -2.94
CA MET A 121 13.28 3.03 -2.46
C MET A 121 13.66 1.57 -2.58
N GLU A 122 14.61 1.09 -1.79
CA GLU A 122 15.10 -0.28 -1.87
C GLU A 122 14.03 -1.29 -1.44
N HIS A 123 14.14 -2.51 -1.94
CA HIS A 123 13.29 -3.61 -1.51
C HIS A 123 13.53 -3.96 -0.05
N VAL A 124 12.49 -4.46 0.61
CA VAL A 124 12.60 -5.02 1.95
C VAL A 124 13.23 -6.41 1.84
N SER A 125 14.39 -6.61 2.46
CA SER A 125 15.06 -7.90 2.43
C SER A 125 14.27 -8.95 3.23
N ASP A 126 14.52 -10.22 2.96
CA ASP A 126 13.89 -11.30 3.71
C ASP A 126 14.21 -11.21 5.21
N GLU A 127 15.42 -10.77 5.56
CA GLU A 127 15.80 -10.55 6.95
C GLU A 127 14.97 -9.46 7.61
N GLN A 128 14.80 -8.33 6.94
CA GLN A 128 14.00 -7.20 7.43
C GLN A 128 12.54 -7.60 7.59
N TYR A 129 12.02 -8.33 6.62
CA TYR A 129 10.62 -8.73 6.59
C TYR A 129 10.24 -9.65 7.75
N ARG A 130 11.13 -10.53 8.16
CA ARG A 130 10.86 -11.52 9.21
C ARG A 130 11.01 -11.00 10.64
N ARG A 131 11.29 -9.73 10.79
CA ARG A 131 11.56 -9.14 12.11
C ARG A 131 10.32 -8.97 12.99
#